data_75bcb1b77354f3a0a8aa31d607be502b
#
_entry.id   75bcb1b77354f3a0a8aa31d607be502b
#
_cell.length_a   1.000
_cell.length_b   1.000
_cell.length_c   1.000
_cell.angle_alpha   90.00
_cell.angle_beta   90.00
_cell.angle_gamma   90.00
#
_symmetry.space_group_name_H-M   'P 1'
#
loop_
_entity.id
_entity.type
_entity.pdbx_description
1 polymer ?
#
loop_
_entity_poly.entity_id
_entity_poly.type
_entity_poly.pdbx_seq_one_letter_code
_entity_poly.pdbx_strand_id
1 'polypeptide(L)'
;MIIKLSPVRSDAQLSVFKAGDTLEVNGVALDFSRLSDGATLPAEAVGCEFVAGPVERINGDLVLTLMLPHSADAPQAARFPVDLYPADGQVQLPGLELGERLASTDGVIDWSQAITAEAKAQAAADQLLATVTADLAQRRAVADAVIAPLQDAVELEEATEAEVALLREWKRYRLTLIRLPEQEGYPTSIDWPAPPA
;
A
#
# COMPACT_ATOMS: atom_id res chain seq x y z
N MET A 1 -12.74 -16.88 0.66
CA MET A 1 -13.14 -15.48 1.02
C MET A 1 -12.94 -15.28 2.51
N ILE A 2 -12.34 -14.17 2.90
CA ILE A 2 -12.08 -13.77 4.28
C ILE A 2 -12.86 -12.47 4.54
N ILE A 3 -13.72 -12.48 5.54
CA ILE A 3 -14.50 -11.29 5.94
C ILE A 3 -13.93 -10.81 7.28
N LYS A 4 -13.29 -9.65 7.25
CA LYS A 4 -12.89 -8.91 8.45
C LYS A 4 -14.08 -8.10 8.94
N LEU A 5 -14.20 -7.92 10.24
CA LEU A 5 -15.30 -7.20 10.84
C LEU A 5 -14.79 -5.96 11.58
N SER A 6 -15.37 -4.81 11.26
CA SER A 6 -15.14 -3.54 11.95
C SER A 6 -16.35 -3.22 12.82
N PRO A 7 -16.30 -3.40 14.17
CA PRO A 7 -17.42 -3.18 15.02
C PRO A 7 -17.78 -1.69 15.11
N VAL A 8 -19.05 -1.36 14.93
CA VAL A 8 -19.59 0.00 15.00
C VAL A 8 -20.84 0.01 15.86
N ARG A 9 -20.91 0.95 16.80
CA ARG A 9 -22.12 1.12 17.62
C ARG A 9 -23.24 1.74 16.78
N SER A 10 -24.20 0.91 16.38
CA SER A 10 -25.31 1.30 15.53
C SER A 10 -26.48 0.33 15.71
N ASP A 11 -27.69 0.82 15.52
CA ASP A 11 -28.92 0.02 15.49
C ASP A 11 -29.25 -0.48 14.07
N ALA A 12 -28.35 -0.30 13.10
CA ALA A 12 -28.51 -0.80 11.74
C ALA A 12 -28.55 -2.33 11.73
N GLN A 13 -29.31 -2.88 10.81
CA GLN A 13 -29.37 -4.34 10.59
C GLN A 13 -28.37 -4.73 9.51
N LEU A 14 -27.72 -5.87 9.70
CA LEU A 14 -26.80 -6.44 8.73
C LEU A 14 -27.12 -7.91 8.50
N SER A 15 -27.46 -8.23 7.27
CA SER A 15 -27.64 -9.61 6.79
C SER A 15 -26.65 -9.86 5.66
N VAL A 16 -25.91 -10.96 5.73
CA VAL A 16 -24.88 -11.30 4.76
C VAL A 16 -25.08 -12.71 4.25
N PHE A 17 -25.08 -12.88 2.93
CA PHE A 17 -25.12 -14.17 2.26
C PHE A 17 -23.96 -14.27 1.26
N LYS A 18 -23.26 -15.41 1.24
CA LYS A 18 -22.12 -15.65 0.36
C LYS A 18 -22.45 -16.72 -0.68
N ALA A 19 -22.08 -16.50 -1.93
CA ALA A 19 -22.16 -17.48 -3.00
C ALA A 19 -20.93 -17.33 -3.91
N GLY A 20 -19.95 -18.21 -3.74
CA GLY A 20 -18.69 -18.11 -4.46
C GLY A 20 -17.98 -16.77 -4.19
N ASP A 21 -17.76 -15.98 -5.24
CA ASP A 21 -17.17 -14.63 -5.18
C ASP A 21 -18.20 -13.50 -5.02
N THR A 22 -19.47 -13.85 -4.91
CA THR A 22 -20.55 -12.88 -4.68
C THR A 22 -20.86 -12.80 -3.19
N LEU A 23 -20.97 -11.58 -2.69
CA LEU A 23 -21.44 -11.27 -1.34
C LEU A 23 -22.71 -10.45 -1.42
N GLU A 24 -23.80 -10.96 -0.88
CA GLU A 24 -25.05 -10.23 -0.76
C GLU A 24 -25.10 -9.58 0.63
N VAL A 25 -25.22 -8.27 0.68
CA VAL A 25 -25.29 -7.47 1.90
C VAL A 25 -26.62 -6.74 1.92
N ASN A 26 -27.47 -7.05 2.89
CA ASN A 26 -28.82 -6.49 3.02
C ASN A 26 -29.65 -6.56 1.71
N GLY A 27 -29.51 -7.67 0.96
CA GLY A 27 -30.22 -7.87 -0.32
C GLY A 27 -29.55 -7.21 -1.53
N VAL A 28 -28.38 -6.62 -1.38
CA VAL A 28 -27.58 -6.08 -2.50
C VAL A 28 -26.48 -7.07 -2.84
N ALA A 29 -26.51 -7.66 -4.03
CA ALA A 29 -25.52 -8.62 -4.49
C ALA A 29 -24.28 -7.91 -5.11
N LEU A 30 -23.15 -8.12 -4.53
CA LEU A 30 -21.85 -7.58 -4.94
C LEU A 30 -21.01 -8.71 -5.54
N ASP A 31 -20.88 -8.75 -6.84
CA ASP A 31 -20.11 -9.78 -7.55
C ASP A 31 -18.64 -9.32 -7.77
N PHE A 32 -17.71 -9.95 -7.06
CA PHE A 32 -16.27 -9.67 -7.13
C PHE A 32 -15.51 -10.65 -8.05
N SER A 33 -16.18 -11.45 -8.86
CA SER A 33 -15.55 -12.42 -9.76
C SER A 33 -14.55 -11.79 -10.74
N ARG A 34 -14.73 -10.51 -11.10
CA ARG A 34 -13.86 -9.74 -11.99
C ARG A 34 -12.58 -9.23 -11.32
N LEU A 35 -12.49 -9.27 -9.99
CA LEU A 35 -11.29 -8.82 -9.29
C LEU A 35 -10.19 -9.86 -9.45
N SER A 36 -9.13 -9.54 -10.17
CA SER A 36 -8.00 -10.43 -10.40
C SER A 36 -7.11 -10.58 -9.16
N ASP A 37 -6.33 -11.66 -9.09
CA ASP A 37 -5.41 -11.87 -7.98
C ASP A 37 -4.36 -10.75 -7.87
N GLY A 38 -4.05 -10.35 -6.64
CA GLY A 38 -3.19 -9.20 -6.34
C GLY A 38 -3.85 -7.83 -6.53
N ALA A 39 -5.04 -7.74 -7.15
CA ALA A 39 -5.75 -6.49 -7.36
C ALA A 39 -6.49 -6.00 -6.10
N THR A 40 -6.73 -4.70 -6.05
CA THR A 40 -7.49 -4.01 -5.00
C THR A 40 -8.59 -3.17 -5.62
N LEU A 41 -9.77 -3.22 -5.03
CA LEU A 41 -10.91 -2.35 -5.33
C LEU A 41 -11.14 -1.44 -4.12
N PRO A 42 -11.06 -0.11 -4.25
CA PRO A 42 -11.36 0.81 -3.15
C PRO A 42 -12.80 0.67 -2.64
N ALA A 43 -13.03 0.95 -1.36
CA ALA A 43 -14.35 0.82 -0.75
C ALA A 43 -15.41 1.67 -1.45
N GLU A 44 -15.03 2.87 -1.88
CA GLU A 44 -15.90 3.82 -2.58
C GLU A 44 -16.41 3.28 -3.91
N ALA A 45 -15.65 2.39 -4.53
CA ALA A 45 -16.03 1.75 -5.79
C ALA A 45 -17.06 0.63 -5.63
N VAL A 46 -17.25 0.12 -4.40
CA VAL A 46 -18.13 -1.04 -4.13
C VAL A 46 -19.61 -0.64 -4.05
N GLY A 47 -19.92 0.64 -3.81
CA GLY A 47 -21.30 1.13 -3.75
C GLY A 47 -22.13 0.53 -2.60
N CYS A 48 -21.49 0.08 -1.52
CA CYS A 48 -22.15 -0.51 -0.34
C CYS A 48 -21.59 0.15 0.94
N GLU A 49 -22.47 0.79 1.70
CA GLU A 49 -22.12 1.51 2.94
C GLU A 49 -21.54 0.61 4.04
N PHE A 50 -21.84 -0.68 4.01
CA PHE A 50 -21.32 -1.64 4.99
C PHE A 50 -19.92 -2.13 4.65
N VAL A 51 -19.37 -1.82 3.48
CA VAL A 51 -17.98 -2.13 3.13
C VAL A 51 -17.08 -1.03 3.66
N ALA A 52 -16.29 -1.35 4.71
CA ALA A 52 -15.53 -0.36 5.47
C ALA A 52 -14.09 -0.16 4.97
N GLY A 53 -13.66 -0.91 3.99
CA GLY A 53 -12.29 -0.86 3.48
C GLY A 53 -12.17 -1.45 2.08
N PRO A 54 -10.97 -1.44 1.51
CA PRO A 54 -10.77 -1.99 0.19
C PRO A 54 -11.10 -3.48 0.14
N VAL A 55 -11.55 -3.94 -1.02
CA VAL A 55 -11.70 -5.36 -1.35
C VAL A 55 -10.47 -5.79 -2.12
N GLU A 56 -9.81 -6.83 -1.67
CA GLU A 56 -8.58 -7.34 -2.26
C GLU A 56 -8.72 -8.81 -2.63
N ARG A 57 -8.01 -9.25 -3.67
CA ARG A 57 -7.79 -10.67 -3.89
C ARG A 57 -6.34 -11.01 -3.62
N ILE A 58 -6.11 -11.89 -2.64
CA ILE A 58 -4.78 -12.26 -2.17
C ILE A 58 -4.66 -13.78 -2.23
N ASN A 59 -3.75 -14.28 -3.07
CA ASN A 59 -3.56 -15.73 -3.29
C ASN A 59 -4.86 -16.47 -3.63
N GLY A 60 -5.72 -15.85 -4.46
CA GLY A 60 -7.00 -16.38 -4.86
C GLY A 60 -8.16 -16.08 -3.90
N ASP A 61 -7.89 -15.72 -2.64
CA ASP A 61 -8.92 -15.40 -1.67
C ASP A 61 -9.35 -13.93 -1.74
N LEU A 62 -10.67 -13.70 -1.75
CA LEU A 62 -11.23 -12.37 -1.54
C LEU A 62 -11.12 -12.00 -0.06
N VAL A 63 -10.58 -10.82 0.21
CA VAL A 63 -10.45 -10.24 1.54
C VAL A 63 -11.18 -8.90 1.54
N LEU A 64 -12.15 -8.74 2.43
CA LEU A 64 -12.91 -7.50 2.58
C LEU A 64 -13.25 -7.24 4.04
N THR A 65 -13.54 -5.97 4.36
CA THR A 65 -13.94 -5.55 5.70
C THR A 65 -15.38 -5.05 5.69
N LEU A 66 -16.23 -5.65 6.54
CA LEU A 66 -17.58 -5.18 6.75
C LEU A 66 -17.71 -4.44 8.07
N MET A 67 -18.48 -3.35 8.08
CA MET A 67 -18.96 -2.76 9.34
C MET A 67 -19.90 -3.74 10.03
N LEU A 68 -19.62 -4.06 11.29
CA LEU A 68 -20.47 -4.87 12.14
C LEU A 68 -21.25 -3.97 13.09
N PRO A 69 -22.54 -3.66 12.82
CA PRO A 69 -23.34 -2.89 13.74
C PRO A 69 -23.60 -3.69 15.02
N HIS A 70 -23.53 -3.02 16.18
CA HIS A 70 -23.84 -3.65 17.46
C HIS A 70 -24.44 -2.67 18.46
N SER A 71 -25.28 -3.16 19.35
CA SER A 71 -25.86 -2.41 20.47
C SER A 71 -24.84 -2.14 21.57
N ALA A 72 -25.21 -1.29 22.54
CA ALA A 72 -24.36 -1.01 23.71
C ALA A 72 -24.09 -2.29 24.55
N ASP A 73 -25.08 -3.18 24.62
CA ASP A 73 -25.05 -4.39 25.44
C ASP A 73 -24.68 -5.64 24.62
N ALA A 74 -24.11 -5.43 23.43
CA ALA A 74 -23.71 -6.54 22.56
C ALA A 74 -22.67 -7.44 23.23
N PRO A 75 -22.69 -8.75 22.91
CA PRO A 75 -21.72 -9.70 23.45
C PRO A 75 -20.29 -9.35 23.04
N GLN A 76 -19.33 -9.85 23.82
CA GLN A 76 -17.90 -9.59 23.57
C GLN A 76 -17.48 -9.95 22.13
N ALA A 77 -18.03 -11.03 21.57
CA ALA A 77 -17.74 -11.46 20.21
C ALA A 77 -18.14 -10.44 19.13
N ALA A 78 -19.17 -9.61 19.36
CA ALA A 78 -19.56 -8.54 18.43
C ALA A 78 -18.68 -7.29 18.61
N ARG A 79 -18.19 -7.03 19.81
CA ARG A 79 -17.32 -5.88 20.11
C ARG A 79 -15.86 -6.10 19.76
N PHE A 80 -15.41 -7.37 19.81
CA PHE A 80 -14.05 -7.81 19.48
C PHE A 80 -14.14 -9.02 18.54
N PRO A 81 -14.63 -8.82 17.30
CA PRO A 81 -14.82 -9.91 16.36
C PRO A 81 -13.49 -10.46 15.86
N VAL A 82 -13.51 -11.73 15.46
CA VAL A 82 -12.43 -12.38 14.72
C VAL A 82 -12.79 -12.45 13.24
N ASP A 83 -11.79 -12.64 12.38
CA ASP A 83 -11.99 -12.83 10.95
C ASP A 83 -12.88 -14.05 10.67
N LEU A 84 -13.79 -13.92 9.71
CA LEU A 84 -14.69 -14.99 9.30
C LEU A 84 -14.22 -15.65 8.00
N TYR A 85 -14.38 -16.96 7.93
CA TYR A 85 -14.09 -17.81 6.76
C TYR A 85 -15.37 -18.55 6.35
N PRO A 86 -16.39 -17.85 5.85
CA PRO A 86 -17.71 -18.44 5.63
C PRO A 86 -17.71 -19.41 4.45
N ALA A 87 -18.40 -20.53 4.62
CA ALA A 87 -18.86 -21.35 3.51
C ALA A 87 -19.97 -20.61 2.73
N ASP A 88 -20.32 -21.12 1.55
CA ASP A 88 -21.46 -20.59 0.80
C ASP A 88 -22.76 -20.77 1.61
N GLY A 89 -23.59 -19.75 1.59
CA GLY A 89 -24.82 -19.68 2.37
C GLY A 89 -24.90 -18.40 3.20
N GLN A 90 -25.80 -18.41 4.16
CA GLN A 90 -25.95 -17.29 5.10
C GLN A 90 -24.78 -17.23 6.07
N VAL A 91 -24.20 -16.03 6.22
CA VAL A 91 -23.05 -15.81 7.09
C VAL A 91 -23.54 -15.48 8.51
N GLN A 92 -23.13 -16.30 9.48
CA GLN A 92 -23.42 -16.02 10.89
C GLN A 92 -22.48 -14.89 11.38
N LEU A 93 -23.09 -13.75 11.70
CA LEU A 93 -22.37 -12.61 12.26
C LEU A 93 -22.41 -12.62 13.77
N PRO A 94 -21.28 -12.26 14.47
CA PRO A 94 -21.25 -12.26 15.93
C PRO A 94 -22.24 -11.27 16.52
N GLY A 95 -23.08 -11.72 17.43
CA GLY A 95 -24.04 -10.88 18.15
C GLY A 95 -25.25 -10.44 17.34
N LEU A 96 -25.39 -10.90 16.10
CA LEU A 96 -26.59 -10.71 15.30
C LEU A 96 -27.30 -12.04 15.09
N GLU A 97 -28.64 -12.00 15.11
CA GLU A 97 -29.45 -13.15 14.72
C GLU A 97 -29.42 -13.30 13.20
N LEU A 98 -29.63 -14.54 12.73
CA LEU A 98 -29.78 -14.80 11.31
C LEU A 98 -31.04 -14.09 10.81
N GLY A 99 -30.87 -12.99 10.08
CA GLY A 99 -32.01 -12.31 9.45
C GLY A 99 -32.60 -13.12 8.29
N GLU A 100 -33.82 -12.81 7.90
CA GLU A 100 -34.39 -13.36 6.67
C GLU A 100 -33.60 -12.87 5.46
N ARG A 101 -33.37 -13.76 4.48
CA ARG A 101 -32.78 -13.37 3.21
C ARG A 101 -33.75 -12.46 2.45
N LEU A 102 -33.32 -11.23 2.20
CA LEU A 102 -34.10 -10.29 1.40
C LEU A 102 -34.05 -10.66 -0.08
N ALA A 103 -35.03 -10.14 -0.86
CA ALA A 103 -34.95 -10.26 -2.32
C ALA A 103 -33.69 -9.54 -2.82
N SER A 104 -32.87 -10.26 -3.59
CA SER A 104 -31.59 -9.76 -4.05
C SER A 104 -31.77 -8.80 -5.22
N THR A 105 -31.01 -7.69 -5.19
CA THR A 105 -30.84 -6.77 -6.31
C THR A 105 -29.35 -6.67 -6.62
N ASP A 106 -29.01 -6.48 -7.90
CA ASP A 106 -27.59 -6.34 -8.29
C ASP A 106 -27.03 -5.02 -7.74
N GLY A 107 -25.92 -5.12 -7.05
CA GLY A 107 -25.13 -3.98 -6.60
C GLY A 107 -24.31 -3.37 -7.75
N VAL A 108 -24.02 -2.09 -7.63
CA VAL A 108 -23.21 -1.37 -8.62
C VAL A 108 -21.77 -1.27 -8.11
N ILE A 109 -20.84 -1.90 -8.84
CA ILE A 109 -19.41 -1.82 -8.57
C ILE A 109 -18.74 -0.99 -9.68
N ASP A 110 -18.02 0.05 -9.30
CA ASP A 110 -17.22 0.86 -10.24
C ASP A 110 -15.87 0.20 -10.49
N TRP A 111 -15.80 -0.67 -11.47
CA TRP A 111 -14.61 -1.40 -11.85
C TRP A 111 -13.50 -0.53 -12.46
N SER A 112 -13.79 0.73 -12.83
CA SER A 112 -12.77 1.64 -13.35
C SER A 112 -11.74 2.04 -12.29
N GLN A 113 -12.10 1.89 -11.02
CA GLN A 113 -11.23 2.19 -9.87
C GLN A 113 -10.39 0.99 -9.41
N ALA A 114 -10.52 -0.16 -10.05
CA ALA A 114 -9.74 -1.34 -9.68
C ALA A 114 -8.24 -1.11 -9.96
N ILE A 115 -7.41 -1.31 -8.94
CA ILE A 115 -5.95 -1.19 -9.01
C ILE A 115 -5.38 -2.59 -9.20
N THR A 116 -4.79 -2.85 -10.37
CA THR A 116 -4.24 -4.18 -10.67
C THR A 116 -2.93 -4.44 -9.91
N ALA A 117 -2.50 -5.69 -9.84
CA ALA A 117 -1.23 -6.07 -9.24
C ALA A 117 -0.04 -5.40 -9.98
N GLU A 118 -0.11 -5.31 -11.30
CA GLU A 118 0.89 -4.67 -12.14
C GLU A 118 0.97 -3.16 -11.85
N ALA A 119 -0.19 -2.49 -11.72
CA ALA A 119 -0.22 -1.07 -11.39
C ALA A 119 0.39 -0.78 -10.01
N LYS A 120 0.13 -1.64 -9.01
CA LYS A 120 0.76 -1.55 -7.69
C LYS A 120 2.27 -1.76 -7.76
N ALA A 121 2.72 -2.76 -8.50
CA ALA A 121 4.15 -3.04 -8.68
C ALA A 121 4.86 -1.89 -9.38
N GLN A 122 4.23 -1.31 -10.41
CA GLN A 122 4.78 -0.14 -11.11
C GLN A 122 4.87 1.08 -10.18
N ALA A 123 3.82 1.38 -9.43
CA ALA A 123 3.81 2.49 -8.48
C ALA A 123 4.90 2.32 -7.39
N ALA A 124 5.10 1.09 -6.91
CA ALA A 124 6.17 0.79 -5.95
C ALA A 124 7.57 0.98 -6.56
N ALA A 125 7.77 0.57 -7.82
CA ALA A 125 9.03 0.76 -8.53
C ALA A 125 9.33 2.25 -8.77
N ASP A 126 8.31 3.01 -9.18
CA ASP A 126 8.43 4.46 -9.41
C ASP A 126 8.75 5.21 -8.09
N GLN A 127 8.13 4.81 -6.99
CA GLN A 127 8.39 5.39 -5.67
C GLN A 127 9.81 5.07 -5.19
N LEU A 128 10.29 3.85 -5.40
CA LEU A 128 11.67 3.46 -5.08
C LEU A 128 12.66 4.30 -5.89
N LEU A 129 12.45 4.42 -7.21
CA LEU A 129 13.28 5.22 -8.08
C LEU A 129 13.32 6.68 -7.66
N ALA A 130 12.18 7.26 -7.31
CA ALA A 130 12.09 8.64 -6.83
C ALA A 130 12.88 8.84 -5.52
N THR A 131 12.76 7.90 -4.57
CA THR A 131 13.50 7.93 -3.30
C THR A 131 15.00 7.86 -3.52
N VAL A 132 15.46 6.90 -4.32
CA VAL A 132 16.89 6.73 -4.65
C VAL A 132 17.45 7.95 -5.38
N THR A 133 16.68 8.51 -6.30
CA THR A 133 17.09 9.72 -7.03
C THR A 133 17.23 10.94 -6.10
N ALA A 134 16.34 11.08 -5.12
CA ALA A 134 16.40 12.14 -4.12
C ALA A 134 17.63 11.98 -3.21
N ASP A 135 17.92 10.75 -2.73
CA ASP A 135 19.11 10.46 -1.93
C ASP A 135 20.41 10.74 -2.70
N LEU A 136 20.44 10.35 -3.98
CA LEU A 136 21.58 10.61 -4.85
C LEU A 136 21.82 12.11 -5.04
N ALA A 137 20.76 12.88 -5.27
CA ALA A 137 20.82 14.33 -5.40
C ALA A 137 21.33 15.00 -4.12
N GLN A 138 20.86 14.56 -2.96
CA GLN A 138 21.31 15.07 -1.66
C GLN A 138 22.79 14.80 -1.43
N ARG A 139 23.27 13.58 -1.67
CA ARG A 139 24.70 13.22 -1.52
C ARG A 139 25.59 14.00 -2.47
N ARG A 140 25.12 14.24 -3.72
CA ARG A 140 25.84 15.07 -4.69
C ARG A 140 25.91 16.52 -4.24
N ALA A 141 24.82 17.07 -3.70
CA ALA A 141 24.82 18.43 -3.16
C ALA A 141 25.80 18.60 -2.01
N VAL A 142 25.91 17.61 -1.12
CA VAL A 142 26.92 17.60 -0.03
C VAL A 142 28.34 17.56 -0.61
N ALA A 143 28.59 16.70 -1.60
CA ALA A 143 29.89 16.64 -2.24
C ALA A 143 30.27 17.97 -2.93
N ASP A 144 29.34 18.59 -3.64
CA ASP A 144 29.55 19.85 -4.33
C ASP A 144 29.82 20.99 -3.33
N ALA A 145 29.11 21.02 -2.18
CA ALA A 145 29.33 22.01 -1.13
C ALA A 145 30.72 21.93 -0.49
N VAL A 146 31.30 20.72 -0.41
CA VAL A 146 32.66 20.53 0.11
C VAL A 146 33.73 20.80 -0.98
N ILE A 147 33.43 20.41 -2.22
CA ILE A 147 34.35 20.59 -3.34
C ILE A 147 34.56 22.08 -3.66
N ALA A 148 33.53 22.91 -3.62
CA ALA A 148 33.59 24.29 -4.04
C ALA A 148 34.68 25.11 -3.29
N PRO A 149 34.69 25.20 -1.94
CA PRO A 149 35.72 25.99 -1.24
C PRO A 149 37.11 25.41 -1.39
N LEU A 150 37.26 24.09 -1.48
CA LEU A 150 38.54 23.45 -1.71
C LEU A 150 39.08 23.75 -3.12
N GLN A 151 38.20 23.86 -4.09
CA GLN A 151 38.56 24.19 -5.46
C GLN A 151 38.98 25.65 -5.57
N ASP A 152 38.26 26.57 -4.90
CA ASP A 152 38.60 27.98 -4.82
C ASP A 152 40.01 28.18 -4.21
N ALA A 153 40.35 27.46 -3.13
CA ALA A 153 41.65 27.50 -2.50
C ALA A 153 42.76 27.03 -3.44
N VAL A 154 42.53 25.98 -4.23
CA VAL A 154 43.49 25.50 -5.24
C VAL A 154 43.66 26.51 -6.38
N GLU A 155 42.59 27.14 -6.84
CA GLU A 155 42.63 28.15 -7.92
C GLU A 155 43.35 29.42 -7.51
N LEU A 156 43.31 29.76 -6.20
CA LEU A 156 44.01 30.91 -5.63
C LEU A 156 45.48 30.57 -5.25
N GLU A 157 45.92 29.32 -5.44
CA GLU A 157 47.26 28.84 -5.04
C GLU A 157 47.49 28.90 -3.51
N GLU A 158 46.43 28.94 -2.69
CA GLU A 158 46.47 29.01 -1.23
C GLU A 158 46.20 27.65 -0.56
N ALA A 159 45.87 26.60 -1.33
CA ALA A 159 45.55 25.28 -0.81
C ALA A 159 46.77 24.57 -0.21
N THR A 160 46.56 23.97 0.96
CA THR A 160 47.53 23.05 1.57
C THR A 160 47.55 21.71 0.83
N GLU A 161 48.61 20.91 1.01
CA GLU A 161 48.69 19.56 0.43
C GLU A 161 47.56 18.66 0.91
N ALA A 162 47.10 18.80 2.16
CA ALA A 162 46.01 18.09 2.72
C ALA A 162 44.65 18.45 2.02
N GLU A 163 44.39 19.71 1.76
CA GLU A 163 43.22 20.20 1.04
C GLU A 163 43.19 19.72 -0.41
N VAL A 164 44.34 19.69 -1.08
CA VAL A 164 44.47 19.13 -2.43
C VAL A 164 44.14 17.63 -2.46
N ALA A 165 44.61 16.88 -1.45
CA ALA A 165 44.33 15.45 -1.32
C ALA A 165 42.81 15.23 -1.06
N LEU A 166 42.23 15.96 -0.13
CA LEU A 166 40.82 15.91 0.22
C LEU A 166 39.92 16.26 -0.99
N LEU A 167 40.29 17.31 -1.74
CA LEU A 167 39.56 17.66 -2.96
C LEU A 167 39.53 16.52 -3.99
N ARG A 168 40.65 15.79 -4.14
CA ARG A 168 40.72 14.64 -5.05
C ARG A 168 39.80 13.51 -4.59
N GLU A 169 39.71 13.24 -3.29
CA GLU A 169 38.84 12.21 -2.73
C GLU A 169 37.38 12.57 -2.92
N TRP A 170 36.95 13.81 -2.62
CA TRP A 170 35.61 14.26 -2.82
C TRP A 170 35.17 14.29 -4.30
N LYS A 171 36.10 14.64 -5.21
CA LYS A 171 35.83 14.54 -6.66
C LYS A 171 35.67 13.08 -7.10
N ARG A 172 36.43 12.13 -6.55
CA ARG A 172 36.22 10.69 -6.81
C ARG A 172 34.88 10.23 -6.32
N TYR A 173 34.56 10.57 -5.07
CA TYR A 173 33.22 10.25 -4.49
C TYR A 173 32.09 10.77 -5.37
N ARG A 174 32.14 12.03 -5.78
CA ARG A 174 31.12 12.61 -6.69
C ARG A 174 31.04 11.86 -8.03
N LEU A 175 32.15 11.48 -8.61
CA LEU A 175 32.16 10.68 -9.86
C LEU A 175 31.55 9.31 -9.67
N THR A 176 31.79 8.66 -8.54
CA THR A 176 31.13 7.38 -8.20
C THR A 176 29.63 7.55 -8.07
N LEU A 177 29.17 8.61 -7.40
CA LEU A 177 27.74 8.93 -7.31
C LEU A 177 27.07 9.15 -8.68
N ILE A 178 27.78 9.79 -9.63
CA ILE A 178 27.27 10.02 -10.99
C ILE A 178 27.08 8.70 -11.74
N ARG A 179 27.91 7.71 -11.48
CA ARG A 179 27.88 6.40 -12.14
C ARG A 179 26.97 5.37 -11.45
N LEU A 180 26.38 5.69 -10.28
CA LEU A 180 25.50 4.79 -9.57
C LEU A 180 24.32 4.28 -10.40
N PRO A 181 23.64 5.10 -11.24
CA PRO A 181 22.57 4.61 -12.10
C PRO A 181 23.00 3.55 -13.14
N GLU A 182 24.31 3.41 -13.39
CA GLU A 182 24.87 2.42 -14.32
C GLU A 182 25.21 1.10 -13.63
N GLN A 183 25.06 1.01 -12.30
CA GLN A 183 25.31 -0.23 -11.54
C GLN A 183 24.25 -1.29 -11.83
N GLU A 184 24.71 -2.55 -11.90
CA GLU A 184 23.81 -3.68 -11.93
C GLU A 184 22.94 -3.71 -10.66
N GLY A 185 21.64 -3.86 -10.84
CA GLY A 185 20.67 -3.86 -9.73
C GLY A 185 20.08 -2.50 -9.36
N TYR A 186 20.53 -1.40 -9.97
CA TYR A 186 19.90 -0.08 -9.75
C TYR A 186 18.43 -0.08 -10.24
N PRO A 187 17.47 0.49 -9.51
CA PRO A 187 17.56 1.16 -8.20
C PRO A 187 17.30 0.23 -7.00
N THR A 188 17.12 -1.07 -7.19
CA THR A 188 16.70 -2.02 -6.14
C THR A 188 17.83 -2.45 -5.21
N SER A 189 19.05 -2.49 -5.73
CA SER A 189 20.25 -2.84 -4.96
C SER A 189 21.38 -1.87 -5.32
N ILE A 190 21.79 -1.03 -4.37
CA ILE A 190 22.76 0.02 -4.59
C ILE A 190 23.91 -0.15 -3.61
N ASP A 191 25.13 -0.21 -4.15
CA ASP A 191 26.35 -0.10 -3.35
C ASP A 191 26.74 1.38 -3.21
N TRP A 192 26.28 1.99 -2.11
CA TRP A 192 26.52 3.40 -1.84
C TRP A 192 27.98 3.63 -1.42
N PRO A 193 28.73 4.51 -2.11
CA PRO A 193 30.07 4.86 -1.68
C PRO A 193 30.05 5.60 -0.34
N ALA A 194 31.03 5.32 0.50
CA ALA A 194 31.24 6.08 1.72
C ALA A 194 31.80 7.48 1.39
N PRO A 195 31.30 8.55 2.02
CA PRO A 195 31.89 9.88 1.87
C PRO A 195 33.30 9.90 2.43
N PRO A 196 34.23 10.70 1.87
CA PRO A 196 35.54 10.96 2.44
C PRO A 196 35.43 11.57 3.84
N ALA A 197 36.38 11.25 4.72
CA ALA A 197 36.42 11.72 6.10
C ALA A 197 37.04 13.12 6.22
#